data_570f178569de822bb6a7baa5be8bacdd
#
_entry.id   570f178569de822bb6a7baa5be8bacdd
#
_cell.length_a   1.000
_cell.length_b   1.000
_cell.length_c   1.000
_cell.angle_alpha   90.00
_cell.angle_beta   90.00
_cell.angle_gamma   90.00
#
_symmetry.space_group_name_H-M   'P 1'
#
loop_
_entity.id
_entity.type
_entity.pdbx_description
1 polymer ?
#
loop_
_entity_poly.entity_id
_entity_poly.type
_entity_poly.pdbx_seq_one_letter_code
_entity_poly.pdbx_strand_id
1 'polypeptide(L)'
;YERAEEFMEVCYALWQSWDSDALVRDKERSLFADPKKIREVNYNGKHFQCRGPSQLPRSPQEIPVLFQAGQSPSGRQFAARHAEGVFTISPDLPAMQSYYRDVKDRLVNEGRRESDLAILTGIFPIVGSSEAAAQEKYEQLVELATPEAGLAWCSGYASYNFAQVPFDTKLSELDPKDFAGIQSIFELTMASSSDAASLTPYLRAYPHVDEPTVRDLCVANAQSIVPKVVGTVEQVADQLEQIVDEGGSDGFMFSTVHMPGSIEELGPVLAELQQRKRFRTAYEGPTLRDRLGTRPYPWR
;
A
#
# COMPACT_ATOMS: atom_id res chain seq x y z
N TYR A 1 6.63 -12.04 12.72
CA TYR A 1 7.07 -12.32 11.33
C TYR A 1 7.62 -13.75 11.15
N GLU A 2 8.27 -14.38 12.15
CA GLU A 2 8.70 -15.79 12.05
C GLU A 2 7.53 -16.72 11.65
N ARG A 3 6.36 -16.54 12.28
CA ARG A 3 5.16 -17.29 11.92
C ARG A 3 4.64 -16.94 10.51
N ALA A 4 4.80 -15.69 10.08
CA ALA A 4 4.40 -15.25 8.75
C ALA A 4 5.30 -15.86 7.66
N GLU A 5 6.61 -15.99 7.92
CA GLU A 5 7.53 -16.67 7.02
C GLU A 5 7.10 -18.14 6.83
N GLU A 6 6.87 -18.87 7.92
CA GLU A 6 6.43 -20.25 7.85
C GLU A 6 5.05 -20.40 7.15
N PHE A 7 4.14 -19.42 7.36
CA PHE A 7 2.88 -19.38 6.64
C PHE A 7 3.09 -19.26 5.12
N MET A 8 4.03 -18.43 4.69
CA MET A 8 4.34 -18.29 3.26
C MET A 8 4.95 -19.57 2.69
N GLU A 9 5.79 -20.28 3.44
CA GLU A 9 6.32 -21.59 3.03
C GLU A 9 5.18 -22.59 2.74
N VAL A 10 4.20 -22.68 3.64
CA VAL A 10 3.01 -23.52 3.43
C VAL A 10 2.23 -23.10 2.20
N CYS A 11 2.01 -21.79 2.02
CA CYS A 11 1.30 -21.26 0.86
C CYS A 11 2.01 -21.62 -0.46
N TYR A 12 3.32 -21.40 -0.54
CA TYR A 12 4.10 -21.77 -1.74
C TYR A 12 4.04 -23.26 -2.02
N ALA A 13 4.21 -24.10 -0.99
CA ALA A 13 4.13 -25.54 -1.13
C ALA A 13 2.75 -26.00 -1.66
N LEU A 14 1.68 -25.39 -1.15
CA LEU A 14 0.32 -25.65 -1.62
C LEU A 14 0.11 -25.22 -3.07
N TRP A 15 0.49 -23.99 -3.44
CA TRP A 15 0.31 -23.47 -4.80
C TRP A 15 1.09 -24.27 -5.84
N GLN A 16 2.20 -24.90 -5.44
CA GLN A 16 3.04 -25.71 -6.29
C GLN A 16 2.75 -27.23 -6.19
N SER A 17 1.75 -27.62 -5.41
CA SER A 17 1.42 -29.05 -5.22
C SER A 17 0.82 -29.72 -6.46
N TRP A 18 0.39 -28.94 -7.45
CA TRP A 18 -0.04 -29.41 -8.76
C TRP A 18 1.00 -29.02 -9.81
N ASP A 19 1.36 -29.95 -10.73
CA ASP A 19 2.18 -29.59 -11.89
C ASP A 19 1.37 -28.71 -12.85
N SER A 20 2.03 -27.91 -13.67
CA SER A 20 1.38 -26.99 -14.60
C SER A 20 0.47 -27.67 -15.61
N ASP A 21 0.76 -28.91 -15.94
CA ASP A 21 0.03 -29.78 -16.88
C ASP A 21 -0.78 -30.89 -16.19
N ALA A 22 -1.03 -30.78 -14.89
CA ALA A 22 -1.83 -31.75 -14.14
C ALA A 22 -3.30 -31.80 -14.58
N LEU A 23 -3.86 -30.67 -15.06
CA LEU A 23 -5.24 -30.60 -15.56
C LEU A 23 -5.35 -31.22 -16.96
N VAL A 24 -6.02 -32.36 -17.07
CA VAL A 24 -6.26 -33.07 -18.34
C VAL A 24 -7.57 -32.66 -19.00
N ARG A 25 -8.66 -32.58 -18.22
CA ARG A 25 -10.02 -32.22 -18.66
C ARG A 25 -10.54 -33.09 -19.82
N ASP A 26 -10.18 -34.35 -19.84
CA ASP A 26 -10.61 -35.32 -20.85
C ASP A 26 -11.96 -35.94 -20.45
N LYS A 27 -13.02 -35.51 -21.15
CA LYS A 27 -14.39 -36.00 -20.92
C LYS A 27 -14.61 -37.43 -21.38
N GLU A 28 -13.93 -37.87 -22.45
CA GLU A 28 -14.09 -39.23 -23.00
C GLU A 28 -13.52 -40.25 -22.05
N ARG A 29 -12.40 -39.93 -21.42
CA ARG A 29 -11.73 -40.78 -20.44
C ARG A 29 -12.22 -40.56 -19.00
N SER A 30 -13.15 -39.61 -18.78
CA SER A 30 -13.60 -39.19 -17.46
C SER A 30 -12.43 -38.80 -16.55
N LEU A 31 -11.39 -38.20 -17.13
CA LEU A 31 -10.19 -37.82 -16.43
C LEU A 31 -10.08 -36.31 -16.33
N PHE A 32 -10.29 -35.78 -15.12
CA PHE A 32 -10.19 -34.34 -14.86
C PHE A 32 -8.73 -33.88 -14.69
N ALA A 33 -7.96 -34.61 -13.91
CA ALA A 33 -6.56 -34.33 -13.65
C ALA A 33 -5.75 -35.64 -13.53
N ASP A 34 -4.45 -35.55 -13.83
CA ASP A 34 -3.52 -36.67 -13.63
C ASP A 34 -3.10 -36.74 -12.15
N PRO A 35 -3.50 -37.80 -11.41
CA PRO A 35 -3.18 -37.90 -9.99
C PRO A 35 -1.68 -38.04 -9.70
N LYS A 36 -0.87 -38.45 -10.69
CA LYS A 36 0.59 -38.53 -10.53
C LYS A 36 1.27 -37.18 -10.53
N LYS A 37 0.57 -36.14 -10.98
CA LYS A 37 1.03 -34.76 -11.08
C LYS A 37 0.50 -33.88 -9.94
N ILE A 38 -0.09 -34.52 -8.92
CA ILE A 38 -0.60 -33.84 -7.73
C ILE A 38 0.10 -34.45 -6.51
N ARG A 39 0.81 -33.63 -5.74
CA ARG A 39 1.67 -34.09 -4.66
C ARG A 39 1.15 -33.63 -3.29
N GLU A 40 1.14 -34.53 -2.33
CA GLU A 40 0.98 -34.14 -0.92
C GLU A 40 2.15 -33.25 -0.50
N VAL A 41 1.85 -32.22 0.26
CA VAL A 41 2.85 -31.26 0.76
C VAL A 41 3.55 -31.82 2.00
N ASN A 42 2.76 -32.43 2.90
CA ASN A 42 3.23 -33.04 4.16
C ASN A 42 4.12 -32.08 4.98
N TYR A 43 3.75 -30.79 5.02
CA TYR A 43 4.48 -29.78 5.74
C TYR A 43 4.33 -30.00 7.26
N ASN A 44 5.45 -29.96 7.96
CA ASN A 44 5.48 -30.10 9.43
C ASN A 44 6.49 -29.12 10.02
N GLY A 45 6.05 -27.90 10.30
CA GLY A 45 6.86 -26.83 10.85
C GLY A 45 6.57 -26.56 12.33
N LYS A 46 7.13 -25.46 12.81
CA LYS A 46 6.99 -25.01 14.21
C LYS A 46 5.59 -24.50 14.50
N HIS A 47 4.99 -23.78 13.56
CA HIS A 47 3.72 -23.09 13.73
C HIS A 47 2.58 -23.74 12.92
N PHE A 48 2.90 -24.45 11.85
CA PHE A 48 1.92 -25.01 10.93
C PHE A 48 2.18 -26.49 10.62
N GLN A 49 1.09 -27.21 10.41
CA GLN A 49 1.09 -28.56 9.86
C GLN A 49 0.06 -28.62 8.75
N CYS A 50 0.46 -29.10 7.58
CA CYS A 50 -0.40 -29.15 6.43
C CYS A 50 -0.08 -30.37 5.55
N ARG A 51 -1.05 -31.26 5.38
CA ARG A 51 -0.88 -32.42 4.50
C ARG A 51 -0.93 -32.00 3.03
N GLY A 52 -1.81 -31.08 2.67
CA GLY A 52 -2.09 -30.80 1.26
C GLY A 52 -2.67 -32.02 0.54
N PRO A 53 -2.69 -32.01 -0.81
CA PRO A 53 -2.36 -30.90 -1.70
C PRO A 53 -3.36 -29.74 -1.61
N SER A 54 -3.13 -28.69 -2.42
CA SER A 54 -4.16 -27.69 -2.69
C SER A 54 -5.40 -28.37 -3.31
N GLN A 55 -6.57 -27.90 -2.94
CA GLN A 55 -7.83 -28.37 -3.56
C GLN A 55 -8.10 -27.70 -4.91
N LEU A 56 -7.34 -26.67 -5.24
CA LEU A 56 -7.44 -25.94 -6.50
C LEU A 56 -6.21 -26.23 -7.38
N PRO A 57 -6.41 -26.37 -8.69
CA PRO A 57 -5.30 -26.52 -9.62
C PRO A 57 -4.47 -25.25 -9.68
N ARG A 58 -3.27 -25.36 -10.22
CA ARG A 58 -2.34 -24.27 -10.42
C ARG A 58 -2.94 -23.19 -11.32
N SER A 59 -2.79 -21.93 -10.92
CA SER A 59 -3.19 -20.77 -11.71
C SER A 59 -2.32 -20.64 -12.98
N PRO A 60 -2.84 -20.05 -14.09
CA PRO A 60 -2.02 -19.73 -15.26
C PRO A 60 -0.79 -18.87 -14.97
N GLN A 61 -0.83 -18.02 -13.95
CA GLN A 61 0.32 -17.25 -13.48
C GLN A 61 1.14 -17.98 -12.39
N GLU A 62 0.85 -19.25 -12.16
CA GLU A 62 1.47 -20.17 -11.21
C GLU A 62 1.16 -19.79 -9.74
N ILE A 63 1.85 -18.83 -9.21
CA ILE A 63 1.67 -18.28 -7.85
C ILE A 63 0.87 -16.99 -7.95
N PRO A 64 -0.08 -16.71 -7.03
CA PRO A 64 -0.74 -15.41 -6.97
C PRO A 64 0.26 -14.26 -6.87
N VAL A 65 -0.05 -13.12 -7.48
CA VAL A 65 0.72 -11.89 -7.26
C VAL A 65 0.51 -11.45 -5.81
N LEU A 66 1.60 -11.26 -5.09
CA LEU A 66 1.57 -10.97 -3.66
C LEU A 66 1.75 -9.48 -3.40
N PHE A 67 0.81 -8.93 -2.64
CA PHE A 67 0.87 -7.55 -2.17
C PHE A 67 1.05 -7.50 -0.65
N GLN A 68 1.77 -6.49 -0.19
CA GLN A 68 2.07 -6.24 1.21
C GLN A 68 1.87 -4.75 1.52
N ALA A 69 1.50 -4.43 2.76
CA ALA A 69 1.34 -3.06 3.25
C ALA A 69 2.19 -2.83 4.52
N GLY A 70 3.46 -3.23 4.49
CA GLY A 70 4.37 -3.17 5.63
C GLY A 70 5.18 -1.89 5.70
N GLN A 71 5.00 -1.11 6.76
CA GLN A 71 5.78 0.12 7.02
C GLN A 71 6.93 -0.11 8.02
N SER A 72 6.78 -1.05 8.96
CA SER A 72 7.83 -1.38 9.93
C SER A 72 9.06 -2.00 9.27
N PRO A 73 10.26 -1.93 9.88
CA PRO A 73 11.46 -2.57 9.33
C PRO A 73 11.27 -4.06 9.01
N SER A 74 10.59 -4.81 9.90
CA SER A 74 10.26 -6.23 9.65
C SER A 74 9.25 -6.40 8.52
N GLY A 75 8.26 -5.50 8.39
CA GLY A 75 7.29 -5.50 7.30
C GLY A 75 7.94 -5.23 5.95
N ARG A 76 8.85 -4.26 5.87
CA ARG A 76 9.63 -3.96 4.66
C ARG A 76 10.53 -5.13 4.26
N GLN A 77 11.16 -5.79 5.25
CA GLN A 77 11.99 -6.97 5.00
C GLN A 77 11.16 -8.14 4.46
N PHE A 78 9.99 -8.38 5.05
CA PHE A 78 9.06 -9.40 4.61
C PHE A 78 8.53 -9.10 3.18
N ALA A 79 8.21 -7.82 2.90
CA ALA A 79 7.81 -7.38 1.57
C ALA A 79 8.93 -7.60 0.54
N ALA A 80 10.15 -7.18 0.86
CA ALA A 80 11.31 -7.37 -0.02
C ALA A 80 11.55 -8.85 -0.36
N ARG A 81 11.26 -9.76 0.56
CA ARG A 81 11.37 -11.19 0.32
C ARG A 81 10.24 -11.74 -0.54
N HIS A 82 8.99 -11.46 -0.20
CA HIS A 82 7.84 -12.18 -0.74
C HIS A 82 6.99 -11.38 -1.73
N ALA A 83 6.91 -10.05 -1.59
CA ALA A 83 5.96 -9.25 -2.35
C ALA A 83 6.41 -8.93 -3.77
N GLU A 84 5.44 -8.75 -4.65
CA GLU A 84 5.59 -8.20 -5.99
C GLU A 84 4.98 -6.79 -6.09
N GLY A 85 4.15 -6.42 -5.13
CA GLY A 85 3.63 -5.08 -4.95
C GLY A 85 3.60 -4.68 -3.48
N VAL A 86 3.86 -3.42 -3.20
CA VAL A 86 3.70 -2.84 -1.87
C VAL A 86 2.81 -1.62 -1.97
N PHE A 87 1.78 -1.59 -1.14
CA PHE A 87 1.03 -0.38 -0.87
C PHE A 87 1.68 0.39 0.28
N THR A 88 1.89 1.68 0.10
CA THR A 88 2.44 2.56 1.13
C THR A 88 1.70 3.89 1.19
N ILE A 89 1.73 4.52 2.35
CA ILE A 89 1.28 5.89 2.56
C ILE A 89 2.46 6.64 3.18
N SER A 90 2.87 7.73 2.56
CA SER A 90 3.95 8.59 3.05
C SER A 90 3.50 10.05 2.96
N PRO A 91 3.80 10.90 3.94
CA PRO A 91 3.22 12.24 4.03
C PRO A 91 3.74 13.21 2.97
N ASP A 92 4.96 13.00 2.48
CA ASP A 92 5.63 13.88 1.52
C ASP A 92 6.64 13.13 0.66
N LEU A 93 7.14 13.78 -0.37
CA LEU A 93 8.10 13.19 -1.31
C LEU A 93 9.41 12.74 -0.64
N PRO A 94 10.05 13.47 0.29
CA PRO A 94 11.22 12.96 1.01
C PRO A 94 10.97 11.65 1.77
N ALA A 95 9.82 11.51 2.41
CA ALA A 95 9.43 10.27 3.10
C ALA A 95 9.17 9.12 2.10
N MET A 96 8.52 9.42 0.95
CA MET A 96 8.36 8.46 -0.15
C MET A 96 9.71 7.96 -0.64
N GLN A 97 10.65 8.85 -0.93
CA GLN A 97 12.00 8.53 -1.39
C GLN A 97 12.78 7.69 -0.37
N SER A 98 12.66 8.02 0.92
CA SER A 98 13.30 7.24 1.99
C SER A 98 12.76 5.81 2.06
N TYR A 99 11.43 5.66 2.01
CA TYR A 99 10.79 4.35 1.99
C TYR A 99 11.17 3.56 0.74
N TYR A 100 11.11 4.19 -0.42
CA TYR A 100 11.44 3.59 -1.72
C TYR A 100 12.85 3.01 -1.71
N ARG A 101 13.85 3.81 -1.35
CA ARG A 101 15.25 3.36 -1.27
C ARG A 101 15.44 2.19 -0.31
N ASP A 102 14.89 2.29 0.92
CA ASP A 102 15.03 1.22 1.92
C ASP A 102 14.44 -0.11 1.42
N VAL A 103 13.26 -0.09 0.78
CA VAL A 103 12.64 -1.30 0.24
C VAL A 103 13.43 -1.86 -0.95
N LYS A 104 13.88 -1.01 -1.88
CA LYS A 104 14.68 -1.46 -3.05
C LYS A 104 16.05 -2.02 -2.62
N ASP A 105 16.72 -1.40 -1.65
CA ASP A 105 17.99 -1.91 -1.09
C ASP A 105 17.79 -3.30 -0.44
N ARG A 106 16.73 -3.48 0.34
CA ARG A 106 16.39 -4.80 0.92
C ARG A 106 16.12 -5.83 -0.15
N LEU A 107 15.41 -5.45 -1.21
CA LEU A 107 15.09 -6.33 -2.33
C LEU A 107 16.37 -6.84 -3.01
N VAL A 108 17.32 -5.96 -3.26
CA VAL A 108 18.63 -6.32 -3.83
C VAL A 108 19.41 -7.24 -2.88
N ASN A 109 19.37 -6.98 -1.57
CA ASN A 109 19.98 -7.84 -0.55
C ASN A 109 19.37 -9.25 -0.48
N GLU A 110 18.09 -9.41 -0.85
CA GLU A 110 17.43 -10.71 -1.04
C GLU A 110 17.74 -11.37 -2.40
N GLY A 111 18.64 -10.77 -3.20
CA GLY A 111 19.05 -11.29 -4.51
C GLY A 111 18.02 -11.08 -5.61
N ARG A 112 17.04 -10.17 -5.40
CA ARG A 112 16.02 -9.79 -6.38
C ARG A 112 16.41 -8.52 -7.12
N ARG A 113 15.79 -8.27 -8.26
CA ARG A 113 15.98 -7.01 -9.01
C ARG A 113 15.02 -5.97 -8.46
N GLU A 114 15.39 -4.70 -8.50
CA GLU A 114 14.51 -3.60 -8.11
C GLU A 114 13.14 -3.62 -8.82
N SER A 115 13.12 -4.04 -10.08
CA SER A 115 11.90 -4.19 -10.88
C SER A 115 11.00 -5.36 -10.49
N ASP A 116 11.45 -6.27 -9.62
CA ASP A 116 10.66 -7.43 -9.21
C ASP A 116 9.60 -7.08 -8.14
N LEU A 117 9.58 -5.84 -7.67
CA LEU A 117 8.58 -5.32 -6.74
C LEU A 117 8.19 -3.89 -7.13
N ALA A 118 6.91 -3.65 -7.32
CA ALA A 118 6.35 -2.32 -7.54
C ALA A 118 5.91 -1.68 -6.23
N ILE A 119 6.39 -0.48 -5.94
CA ILE A 119 5.95 0.34 -4.81
C ILE A 119 4.84 1.26 -5.30
N LEU A 120 3.66 1.13 -4.70
CA LEU A 120 2.45 1.87 -5.06
C LEU A 120 2.08 2.79 -3.90
N THR A 121 2.29 4.09 -4.10
CA THR A 121 1.97 5.08 -3.08
C THR A 121 0.51 5.52 -3.17
N GLY A 122 -0.17 5.57 -2.03
CA GLY A 122 -1.50 6.14 -1.92
C GLY A 122 -1.48 7.64 -2.24
N ILE A 123 -2.35 8.09 -3.14
CA ILE A 123 -2.50 9.49 -3.56
C ILE A 123 -3.98 9.86 -3.66
N PHE A 124 -4.26 11.08 -3.30
CA PHE A 124 -5.59 11.70 -3.36
C PHE A 124 -5.62 12.78 -4.44
N PRO A 125 -6.02 12.48 -5.69
CA PRO A 125 -6.13 13.49 -6.72
C PRO A 125 -7.37 14.36 -6.52
N ILE A 126 -7.20 15.67 -6.63
CA ILE A 126 -8.26 16.68 -6.60
C ILE A 126 -8.11 17.52 -7.87
N VAL A 127 -8.94 17.21 -8.84
CA VAL A 127 -8.86 17.80 -10.17
C VAL A 127 -9.90 18.88 -10.35
N GLY A 128 -9.49 20.04 -10.85
CA GLY A 128 -10.38 21.15 -11.21
C GLY A 128 -10.19 21.57 -12.67
N SER A 129 -11.19 22.31 -13.20
CA SER A 129 -11.11 22.91 -14.53
C SER A 129 -10.09 24.06 -14.63
N SER A 130 -9.65 24.57 -13.48
CA SER A 130 -8.56 25.52 -13.28
C SER A 130 -7.92 25.27 -11.94
N GLU A 131 -6.74 25.83 -11.71
CA GLU A 131 -6.06 25.77 -10.41
C GLU A 131 -6.93 26.31 -9.28
N ALA A 132 -7.58 27.45 -9.49
CA ALA A 132 -8.51 28.04 -8.53
C ALA A 132 -9.70 27.11 -8.24
N ALA A 133 -10.29 26.47 -9.25
CA ALA A 133 -11.39 25.53 -9.05
C ALA A 133 -10.95 24.24 -8.30
N ALA A 134 -9.74 23.77 -8.55
CA ALA A 134 -9.17 22.65 -7.82
C ALA A 134 -8.92 23.00 -6.35
N GLN A 135 -8.40 24.20 -6.09
CA GLN A 135 -8.15 24.71 -4.75
C GLN A 135 -9.46 24.92 -3.98
N GLU A 136 -10.47 25.54 -4.59
CA GLU A 136 -11.79 25.71 -4.00
C GLU A 136 -12.41 24.35 -3.60
N LYS A 137 -12.30 23.37 -4.48
CA LYS A 137 -12.75 22.00 -4.22
C LYS A 137 -12.02 21.36 -3.03
N TYR A 138 -10.71 21.56 -2.95
CA TYR A 138 -9.92 21.09 -1.81
C TYR A 138 -10.38 21.76 -0.51
N GLU A 139 -10.59 23.08 -0.51
CA GLU A 139 -11.06 23.83 0.66
C GLU A 139 -12.45 23.36 1.14
N GLN A 140 -13.38 23.10 0.21
CA GLN A 140 -14.68 22.51 0.55
C GLN A 140 -14.55 21.14 1.22
N LEU A 141 -13.60 20.32 0.78
CA LEU A 141 -13.33 19.01 1.41
C LEU A 141 -12.73 19.17 2.81
N VAL A 142 -11.86 20.15 2.99
CA VAL A 142 -11.28 20.49 4.30
C VAL A 142 -12.38 20.94 5.27
N GLU A 143 -13.32 21.77 4.83
CA GLU A 143 -14.44 22.24 5.64
C GLU A 143 -15.37 21.10 6.11
N LEU A 144 -15.51 20.04 5.31
CA LEU A 144 -16.30 18.86 5.68
C LEU A 144 -15.60 17.95 6.71
N ALA A 145 -14.30 18.13 6.91
CA ALA A 145 -13.50 17.32 7.82
C ALA A 145 -13.63 17.84 9.26
N THR A 146 -14.66 17.42 9.97
CA THR A 146 -14.88 17.83 11.37
C THR A 146 -13.96 17.05 12.33
N PRO A 147 -13.60 17.65 13.50
CA PRO A 147 -12.85 16.93 14.54
C PRO A 147 -13.55 15.64 14.99
N GLU A 148 -14.87 15.66 15.09
CA GLU A 148 -15.68 14.51 15.49
C GLU A 148 -15.58 13.36 14.50
N ALA A 149 -15.55 13.65 13.20
CA ALA A 149 -15.35 12.63 12.15
C ALA A 149 -13.98 11.98 12.27
N GLY A 150 -12.92 12.76 12.53
CA GLY A 150 -11.57 12.27 12.72
C GLY A 150 -11.35 11.53 14.04
N LEU A 151 -12.15 11.83 15.05
CA LEU A 151 -12.03 11.25 16.39
C LEU A 151 -12.13 9.70 16.38
N ALA A 152 -13.06 9.16 15.61
CA ALA A 152 -13.25 7.73 15.49
C ALA A 152 -12.04 7.06 14.83
N TRP A 153 -11.50 7.68 13.79
CA TRP A 153 -10.29 7.23 13.10
C TRP A 153 -9.08 7.26 14.03
N CYS A 154 -8.82 8.39 14.70
CA CYS A 154 -7.74 8.54 15.66
C CYS A 154 -7.81 7.48 16.76
N SER A 155 -9.01 7.31 17.36
CA SER A 155 -9.20 6.34 18.43
C SER A 155 -9.01 4.90 17.98
N GLY A 156 -9.51 4.55 16.80
CA GLY A 156 -9.36 3.22 16.22
C GLY A 156 -7.92 2.86 15.89
N TYR A 157 -7.20 3.76 15.24
CA TYR A 157 -5.80 3.55 14.88
C TYR A 157 -4.86 3.58 16.08
N ALA A 158 -5.09 4.48 17.02
CA ALA A 158 -4.27 4.58 18.21
C ALA A 158 -4.64 3.56 19.30
N SER A 159 -5.72 2.77 19.14
CA SER A 159 -6.33 1.97 20.21
C SER A 159 -6.43 2.75 21.55
N TYR A 160 -6.64 4.07 21.43
CA TYR A 160 -6.72 5.01 22.53
C TYR A 160 -8.00 5.79 22.42
N ASN A 161 -8.73 5.94 23.52
CA ASN A 161 -10.02 6.61 23.50
C ASN A 161 -9.87 8.14 23.56
N PHE A 162 -9.61 8.76 22.42
CA PHE A 162 -9.52 10.22 22.32
C PHE A 162 -10.82 10.96 22.68
N ALA A 163 -11.98 10.27 22.72
CA ALA A 163 -13.22 10.90 23.17
C ALA A 163 -13.20 11.35 24.64
N GLN A 164 -12.24 10.86 25.43
CA GLN A 164 -12.02 11.26 26.82
C GLN A 164 -11.07 12.45 26.96
N VAL A 165 -10.44 12.89 25.87
CA VAL A 165 -9.47 13.98 25.85
C VAL A 165 -10.12 15.22 25.24
N PRO A 166 -10.06 16.38 25.92
CA PRO A 166 -10.54 17.63 25.34
C PRO A 166 -9.83 17.95 24.03
N PHE A 167 -10.57 18.44 23.04
CA PHE A 167 -10.00 18.75 21.72
C PHE A 167 -8.86 19.78 21.76
N ASP A 168 -8.88 20.68 22.73
CA ASP A 168 -7.87 21.75 22.85
C ASP A 168 -6.63 21.30 23.66
N THR A 169 -6.57 20.02 24.09
CA THR A 169 -5.38 19.44 24.72
C THR A 169 -4.24 19.39 23.69
N LYS A 170 -3.08 19.92 24.07
CA LYS A 170 -1.88 19.88 23.23
C LYS A 170 -1.37 18.44 23.09
N LEU A 171 -0.93 18.07 21.90
CA LEU A 171 -0.39 16.72 21.69
C LEU A 171 0.88 16.47 22.52
N SER A 172 1.63 17.53 22.85
CA SER A 172 2.81 17.47 23.73
C SER A 172 2.47 17.15 25.21
N GLU A 173 1.22 17.32 25.62
CA GLU A 173 0.74 17.03 26.98
C GLU A 173 0.28 15.58 27.16
N LEU A 174 0.14 14.84 26.06
CA LEU A 174 -0.25 13.42 26.09
C LEU A 174 0.95 12.55 26.47
N ASP A 175 0.76 11.59 27.39
CA ASP A 175 1.83 10.67 27.76
C ASP A 175 2.03 9.62 26.62
N PRO A 176 3.22 9.57 25.99
CA PRO A 176 3.50 8.56 24.97
C PRO A 176 3.28 7.12 25.44
N LYS A 177 3.29 6.85 26.74
CA LYS A 177 3.02 5.53 27.33
C LYS A 177 1.57 5.10 27.18
N ASP A 178 0.64 6.04 27.11
CA ASP A 178 -0.77 5.75 26.89
C ASP A 178 -1.01 5.19 25.46
N PHE A 179 -0.04 5.41 24.57
CA PHE A 179 0.00 4.85 23.22
C PHE A 179 0.92 3.63 23.08
N ALA A 180 1.56 3.18 24.19
CA ALA A 180 2.52 2.07 24.17
C ALA A 180 1.82 0.74 23.89
N GLY A 181 2.30 0.02 22.91
CA GLY A 181 1.78 -1.28 22.46
C GLY A 181 0.93 -1.20 21.20
N ILE A 182 0.77 -0.03 20.62
CA ILE A 182 0.00 0.20 19.43
C ILE A 182 0.95 0.32 18.25
N GLN A 183 0.96 -0.70 17.41
CA GLN A 183 1.43 -0.57 16.01
C GLN A 183 0.37 0.22 15.24
N SER A 184 0.19 1.46 15.61
CA SER A 184 -0.74 2.36 14.97
C SER A 184 -0.14 2.94 13.70
N ILE A 185 -0.96 3.51 12.85
CA ILE A 185 -0.51 4.39 11.76
C ILE A 185 0.41 5.50 12.31
N PHE A 186 0.27 5.88 13.57
CA PHE A 186 1.18 6.75 14.30
C PHE A 186 2.62 6.19 14.30
N GLU A 187 2.85 4.94 14.74
CA GLU A 187 4.18 4.31 14.66
C GLU A 187 4.60 4.08 13.21
N LEU A 188 3.66 3.73 12.33
CA LEU A 188 3.95 3.50 10.92
C LEU A 188 4.38 4.80 10.20
N THR A 189 3.75 5.92 10.53
CA THR A 189 4.12 7.23 9.98
C THR A 189 5.39 7.76 10.63
N MET A 190 5.62 7.43 11.91
CA MET A 190 6.80 7.84 12.68
C MET A 190 8.03 6.94 12.45
N ALA A 191 7.85 5.66 12.17
CA ALA A 191 8.95 4.74 11.82
C ALA A 191 9.63 5.09 10.48
N SER A 192 9.02 5.93 9.67
CA SER A 192 9.65 6.51 8.47
C SER A 192 10.49 7.75 8.74
N SER A 193 10.42 8.35 9.94
CA SER A 193 11.26 9.46 10.36
C SER A 193 12.33 8.98 11.33
N SER A 194 13.55 9.54 11.22
CA SER A 194 14.67 9.26 12.13
C SER A 194 14.42 9.71 13.58
N ASP A 195 13.27 10.28 13.86
CA ASP A 195 12.86 10.84 15.15
C ASP A 195 11.55 10.19 15.60
N ALA A 196 11.67 8.94 16.07
CA ALA A 196 10.53 8.11 16.51
C ALA A 196 9.75 8.68 17.71
N ALA A 197 10.25 9.75 18.34
CA ALA A 197 9.62 10.41 19.48
C ALA A 197 8.80 11.64 19.08
N SER A 198 8.79 12.06 17.81
CA SER A 198 8.13 13.28 17.40
C SER A 198 6.84 13.00 16.62
N LEU A 199 5.77 13.67 17.01
CA LEU A 199 4.53 13.82 16.24
C LEU A 199 4.73 14.63 14.94
N THR A 200 5.97 15.01 14.67
CA THR A 200 6.42 15.91 13.60
C THR A 200 5.94 15.52 12.19
N PRO A 201 5.83 14.24 11.76
CA PRO A 201 5.30 13.95 10.43
C PRO A 201 3.82 14.33 10.24
N TYR A 202 3.01 14.18 11.29
CA TYR A 202 1.63 14.65 11.27
C TYR A 202 1.57 16.17 11.28
N LEU A 203 2.51 16.81 11.96
CA LEU A 203 2.63 18.27 12.07
C LEU A 203 3.18 18.91 10.81
N ARG A 204 3.98 18.21 10.02
CA ARG A 204 4.46 18.69 8.71
C ARG A 204 3.33 18.87 7.71
N ALA A 205 2.25 18.10 7.83
CA ALA A 205 1.03 18.34 7.07
C ALA A 205 0.30 19.65 7.50
N TYR A 206 0.70 20.23 8.64
CA TYR A 206 0.16 21.46 9.20
C TYR A 206 1.31 22.43 9.56
N PRO A 207 2.06 22.96 8.57
CA PRO A 207 3.24 23.78 8.80
C PRO A 207 3.00 25.10 9.52
N HIS A 208 1.73 25.42 9.86
CA HIS A 208 1.30 26.67 10.47
C HIS A 208 0.87 26.54 11.94
N VAL A 209 0.98 25.33 12.53
CA VAL A 209 0.55 25.10 13.91
C VAL A 209 1.78 24.83 14.79
N ASP A 210 2.21 25.83 15.56
CA ASP A 210 3.39 25.72 16.45
C ASP A 210 3.18 24.71 17.59
N GLU A 211 1.94 24.58 18.09
CA GLU A 211 1.57 23.62 19.15
C GLU A 211 0.25 22.92 18.80
N PRO A 212 0.30 21.81 18.08
CA PRO A 212 -0.92 21.11 17.63
C PRO A 212 -1.66 20.45 18.78
N THR A 213 -2.98 20.45 18.63
CA THR A 213 -3.93 19.91 19.58
C THR A 213 -4.53 18.59 19.11
N VAL A 214 -5.28 17.92 19.97
CA VAL A 214 -6.10 16.75 19.60
C VAL A 214 -7.10 17.11 18.50
N ARG A 215 -7.62 18.34 18.48
CA ARG A 215 -8.49 18.84 17.40
C ARG A 215 -7.79 18.80 16.05
N ASP A 216 -6.56 19.33 15.98
CA ASP A 216 -5.78 19.36 14.74
C ASP A 216 -5.47 17.95 14.25
N LEU A 217 -5.13 17.05 15.15
CA LEU A 217 -4.93 15.63 14.84
C LEU A 217 -6.21 14.99 14.28
N CYS A 218 -7.35 15.24 14.89
CA CYS A 218 -8.63 14.68 14.44
C CYS A 218 -9.02 15.25 13.06
N VAL A 219 -8.89 16.54 12.84
CA VAL A 219 -9.14 17.16 11.52
C VAL A 219 -8.22 16.59 10.46
N ALA A 220 -6.92 16.43 10.77
CA ALA A 220 -5.95 15.81 9.87
C ALA A 220 -6.37 14.42 9.42
N ASN A 221 -6.82 13.60 10.38
CA ASN A 221 -7.29 12.25 10.08
C ASN A 221 -8.63 12.25 9.33
N ALA A 222 -9.54 13.18 9.61
CA ALA A 222 -10.78 13.33 8.86
C ALA A 222 -10.52 13.67 7.38
N GLN A 223 -9.48 14.47 7.09
CA GLN A 223 -9.05 14.82 5.74
C GLN A 223 -8.29 13.69 5.02
N SER A 224 -8.08 12.55 5.67
CA SER A 224 -7.18 11.47 5.24
C SER A 224 -5.68 11.83 5.31
N ILE A 225 -4.89 10.87 5.78
CA ILE A 225 -3.42 10.97 5.84
C ILE A 225 -2.75 10.74 4.47
N VAL A 226 -3.52 10.38 3.46
CA VAL A 226 -3.01 10.15 2.10
C VAL A 226 -2.65 11.50 1.46
N PRO A 227 -1.46 11.65 0.87
CA PRO A 227 -1.06 12.88 0.21
C PRO A 227 -2.03 13.32 -0.88
N LYS A 228 -2.28 14.62 -0.97
CA LYS A 228 -3.14 15.22 -1.97
C LYS A 228 -2.30 15.78 -3.12
N VAL A 229 -2.75 15.56 -4.35
CA VAL A 229 -2.26 16.24 -5.55
C VAL A 229 -3.42 17.06 -6.10
N VAL A 230 -3.25 18.39 -6.10
CA VAL A 230 -4.34 19.35 -6.39
C VAL A 230 -3.94 20.18 -7.61
N GLY A 231 -4.85 20.33 -8.56
CA GLY A 231 -4.59 21.15 -9.74
C GLY A 231 -5.48 20.83 -10.94
N THR A 232 -5.11 21.36 -12.09
CA THR A 232 -5.70 20.94 -13.36
C THR A 232 -5.23 19.54 -13.74
N VAL A 233 -5.78 18.98 -14.80
CA VAL A 233 -5.36 17.66 -15.34
C VAL A 233 -3.85 17.62 -15.56
N GLU A 234 -3.29 18.66 -16.18
CA GLU A 234 -1.87 18.75 -16.48
C GLU A 234 -1.03 18.89 -15.22
N GLN A 235 -1.46 19.74 -14.27
CA GLN A 235 -0.74 19.94 -13.00
C GLN A 235 -0.74 18.68 -12.12
N VAL A 236 -1.84 17.93 -12.10
CA VAL A 236 -1.91 16.65 -11.40
C VAL A 236 -1.00 15.63 -12.07
N ALA A 237 -0.99 15.57 -13.40
CA ALA A 237 -0.07 14.70 -14.14
C ALA A 237 1.40 15.06 -13.84
N ASP A 238 1.77 16.36 -13.84
CA ASP A 238 3.11 16.85 -13.52
C ASP A 238 3.56 16.39 -12.12
N GLN A 239 2.70 16.53 -11.11
CA GLN A 239 2.98 16.11 -9.74
C GLN A 239 3.19 14.59 -9.64
N LEU A 240 2.38 13.80 -10.35
CA LEU A 240 2.53 12.35 -10.38
C LEU A 240 3.83 11.93 -11.06
N GLU A 241 4.18 12.56 -12.20
CA GLU A 241 5.45 12.31 -12.88
C GLU A 241 6.63 12.68 -11.99
N GLN A 242 6.58 13.83 -11.32
CA GLN A 242 7.63 14.27 -10.39
C GLN A 242 7.89 13.22 -9.30
N ILE A 243 6.84 12.68 -8.67
CA ILE A 243 6.98 11.66 -7.62
C ILE A 243 7.71 10.42 -8.16
N VAL A 244 7.38 9.97 -9.37
CA VAL A 244 8.02 8.81 -9.99
C VAL A 244 9.47 9.13 -10.39
N ASP A 245 9.69 10.23 -11.07
CA ASP A 245 11.01 10.60 -11.62
C ASP A 245 12.03 10.91 -10.52
N GLU A 246 11.58 11.42 -9.38
CA GLU A 246 12.41 11.67 -8.22
C GLU A 246 12.58 10.44 -7.29
N GLY A 247 12.07 9.28 -7.70
CA GLY A 247 12.26 8.02 -6.96
C GLY A 247 11.44 7.93 -5.69
N GLY A 248 10.21 8.46 -5.72
CA GLY A 248 9.27 8.34 -4.62
C GLY A 248 8.32 7.13 -4.72
N SER A 249 8.08 6.64 -5.94
CA SER A 249 7.14 5.53 -6.19
C SER A 249 7.35 4.92 -7.58
N ASP A 250 6.91 3.67 -7.79
CA ASP A 250 6.80 3.05 -9.12
C ASP A 250 5.41 3.28 -9.74
N GLY A 251 4.42 3.69 -8.95
CA GLY A 251 3.06 3.92 -9.37
C GLY A 251 2.16 4.32 -8.20
N PHE A 252 0.85 4.37 -8.43
CA PHE A 252 -0.06 4.95 -7.45
C PHE A 252 -1.28 4.06 -7.20
N MET A 253 -1.77 4.13 -5.97
CA MET A 253 -3.12 3.73 -5.60
C MET A 253 -3.94 4.97 -5.32
N PHE A 254 -4.90 5.26 -6.20
CA PHE A 254 -5.74 6.43 -6.05
C PHE A 254 -6.84 6.19 -5.02
N SER A 255 -6.89 7.06 -4.03
CA SER A 255 -8.02 7.17 -3.12
C SER A 255 -9.04 8.14 -3.68
N THR A 256 -10.32 7.86 -3.44
CA THR A 256 -11.43 8.69 -3.93
C THR A 256 -11.96 9.58 -2.83
N VAL A 257 -12.19 10.86 -3.12
CA VAL A 257 -12.75 11.85 -2.18
C VAL A 257 -14.27 11.77 -2.19
N HIS A 258 -14.85 11.66 -3.36
CA HIS A 258 -16.29 11.55 -3.58
C HIS A 258 -16.58 10.61 -4.75
N MET A 259 -17.68 9.91 -4.67
CA MET A 259 -18.08 8.93 -5.66
C MET A 259 -19.37 9.39 -6.38
N PRO A 260 -19.46 9.23 -7.70
CA PRO A 260 -18.48 8.65 -8.64
C PRO A 260 -17.45 9.67 -9.17
N GLY A 261 -17.61 10.97 -8.86
CA GLY A 261 -16.88 12.07 -9.47
C GLY A 261 -15.35 11.92 -9.46
N SER A 262 -14.75 11.47 -8.35
CA SER A 262 -13.29 11.27 -8.31
C SER A 262 -12.78 10.26 -9.34
N ILE A 263 -13.57 9.25 -9.70
CA ILE A 263 -13.20 8.28 -10.75
C ILE A 263 -13.33 8.91 -12.13
N GLU A 264 -14.38 9.70 -12.34
CA GLU A 264 -14.62 10.41 -13.60
C GLU A 264 -13.51 11.45 -13.88
N GLU A 265 -13.08 12.15 -12.85
CA GLU A 265 -12.01 13.16 -12.89
C GLU A 265 -10.63 12.54 -13.13
N LEU A 266 -10.41 11.31 -12.70
CA LEU A 266 -9.16 10.59 -12.93
C LEU A 266 -8.98 10.20 -14.41
N GLY A 267 -10.06 9.95 -15.14
CA GLY A 267 -10.01 9.57 -16.55
C GLY A 267 -9.17 10.51 -17.42
N PRO A 268 -9.42 11.83 -17.41
CA PRO A 268 -8.60 12.81 -18.12
C PRO A 268 -7.12 12.83 -17.71
N VAL A 269 -6.81 12.66 -16.43
CA VAL A 269 -5.42 12.58 -15.94
C VAL A 269 -4.70 11.36 -16.51
N LEU A 270 -5.37 10.20 -16.53
CA LEU A 270 -4.80 8.99 -17.14
C LEU A 270 -4.61 9.17 -18.66
N ALA A 271 -5.54 9.83 -19.35
CA ALA A 271 -5.41 10.13 -20.77
C ALA A 271 -4.22 11.06 -21.05
N GLU A 272 -4.00 12.07 -20.22
CA GLU A 272 -2.85 12.97 -20.30
C GLU A 272 -1.53 12.21 -20.11
N LEU A 273 -1.45 11.34 -19.07
CA LEU A 273 -0.29 10.50 -18.85
C LEU A 273 -0.04 9.51 -20.00
N GLN A 274 -1.08 9.04 -20.69
CA GLN A 274 -0.95 8.23 -21.91
C GLN A 274 -0.37 9.02 -23.07
N GLN A 275 -0.82 10.25 -23.29
CA GLN A 275 -0.28 11.15 -24.33
C GLN A 275 1.20 11.45 -24.08
N ARG A 276 1.59 11.62 -22.83
CA ARG A 276 3.00 11.80 -22.39
C ARG A 276 3.81 10.49 -22.45
N LYS A 277 3.20 9.34 -22.76
CA LYS A 277 3.82 8.01 -22.76
C LYS A 277 4.31 7.56 -21.37
N ARG A 278 3.68 8.07 -20.32
CA ARG A 278 3.96 7.73 -18.92
C ARG A 278 3.02 6.67 -18.39
N PHE A 279 1.92 6.42 -19.05
CA PHE A 279 0.95 5.39 -18.69
C PHE A 279 0.63 4.49 -19.91
N ARG A 280 0.37 3.22 -19.63
CA ARG A 280 0.09 2.22 -20.66
C ARG A 280 -1.18 2.56 -21.47
N THR A 281 -1.15 2.32 -22.76
CA THR A 281 -2.31 2.44 -23.67
C THR A 281 -2.97 1.08 -23.94
N ALA A 282 -2.28 -0.03 -23.63
CA ALA A 282 -2.76 -1.39 -23.76
C ALA A 282 -2.17 -2.27 -22.67
N TYR A 283 -2.81 -3.40 -22.41
CA TYR A 283 -2.27 -4.41 -21.53
C TYR A 283 -1.40 -5.40 -22.29
N GLU A 284 -0.21 -5.65 -21.78
CA GLU A 284 0.70 -6.68 -22.27
C GLU A 284 0.55 -7.95 -21.43
N GLY A 285 0.58 -9.12 -22.09
CA GLY A 285 0.49 -10.42 -21.43
C GLY A 285 -0.89 -10.77 -20.87
N PRO A 286 -1.12 -12.06 -20.60
CA PRO A 286 -2.41 -12.58 -20.15
C PRO A 286 -2.62 -12.48 -18.63
N THR A 287 -1.59 -12.27 -17.83
CA THR A 287 -1.65 -12.32 -16.37
C THR A 287 -1.44 -10.95 -15.73
N LEU A 288 -1.86 -10.79 -14.47
CA LEU A 288 -1.57 -9.59 -13.69
C LEU A 288 -0.06 -9.36 -13.53
N ARG A 289 0.70 -10.43 -13.34
CA ARG A 289 2.16 -10.36 -13.20
C ARG A 289 2.83 -9.80 -14.45
N ASP A 290 2.39 -10.23 -15.64
CA ASP A 290 2.91 -9.67 -16.89
C ASP A 290 2.66 -8.15 -16.97
N ARG A 291 1.49 -7.71 -16.52
CA ARG A 291 1.09 -6.29 -16.54
C ARG A 291 1.83 -5.42 -15.53
N LEU A 292 2.27 -6.01 -14.42
CA LEU A 292 3.10 -5.34 -13.41
C LEU A 292 4.57 -5.37 -13.79
N GLY A 293 5.00 -6.27 -14.68
CA GLY A 293 6.39 -6.46 -15.05
C GLY A 293 7.26 -7.02 -13.91
N THR A 294 6.62 -7.58 -12.88
CA THR A 294 7.28 -8.10 -11.68
C THR A 294 7.64 -9.58 -11.83
N ARG A 295 8.43 -10.10 -10.88
CA ARG A 295 8.71 -11.53 -10.77
C ARG A 295 8.41 -12.03 -9.36
N PRO A 296 7.85 -13.24 -9.23
CA PRO A 296 7.63 -13.83 -7.92
C PRO A 296 8.96 -14.11 -7.22
N TYR A 297 8.91 -14.21 -5.90
CA TYR A 297 10.03 -14.75 -5.14
C TYR A 297 10.43 -16.12 -5.71
N PRO A 298 11.73 -16.38 -5.92
CA PRO A 298 12.19 -17.66 -6.48
C PRO A 298 12.08 -18.76 -5.44
N TRP A 299 10.86 -19.19 -5.18
CA TRP A 299 10.60 -20.31 -4.30
C TRP A 299 10.97 -21.62 -5.01
N ARG A 300 11.82 -22.41 -4.39
CA ARG A 300 12.25 -23.73 -4.88
C ARG A 300 11.46 -24.84 -4.21
#